data_63e4fdc43041bcd83f85b8bfcd29d5b0
#
_entry.id   63e4fdc43041bcd83f85b8bfcd29d5b0
#
_cell.length_a   1.000
_cell.length_b   1.000
_cell.length_c   1.000
_cell.angle_alpha   90.00
_cell.angle_beta   90.00
_cell.angle_gamma   90.00
#
_symmetry.space_group_name_H-M   'P 1'
#
loop_
_entity.id
_entity.type
_entity.pdbx_description
1 polymer ?
#
loop_
_entity_poly.entity_id
_entity_poly.type
_entity_poly.pdbx_seq_one_letter_code
_entity_poly.pdbx_strand_id
1 'polypeptide(L)'
;MRILVWHVHGGWMDAFVRGPHEYLIPTTPARDAWGLGRGGRDWPANAIEIDPADVADAEVDVVVLQRTEELEEAARLLGGREVPTVFVEHNAPRIDVPNSLHPLRDRDDLLIAHVTHWNALMWDCGTTRTTVVEHGVVDPGPLYTGRLERFGVVINEPVRRGRVVGTDLLPRFAAVAPVDVWGMGTERLPEAGLGDRVVPRGDVPADPMHAALAERRAYVHPNRWTSLGLSLIEAMHMAMPVLVLATTDAPRSVPADAGAIGTDVADLVRASRTLLEDPEEARRRGAVAREAALARHALPRYLADWDDLLDDAVARGARRGRATAVALEGSTR
;
A
#
# COMPACT_ATOMS: atom_id res chain seq x y z
N MET A 1 -9.46 -2.97 20.73
CA MET A 1 -10.39 -1.95 20.17
C MET A 1 -11.25 -2.59 19.07
N ARG A 2 -12.41 -1.99 18.80
CA ARG A 2 -13.28 -2.31 17.64
C ARG A 2 -13.14 -1.19 16.61
N ILE A 3 -12.66 -1.54 15.42
CA ILE A 3 -12.27 -0.60 14.36
C ILE A 3 -13.25 -0.75 13.19
N LEU A 4 -13.95 0.32 12.82
CA LEU A 4 -14.74 0.33 11.59
C LEU A 4 -13.82 0.69 10.41
N VAL A 5 -13.73 -0.18 9.39
CA VAL A 5 -12.84 -0.01 8.25
C VAL A 5 -13.41 -0.64 6.98
N TRP A 6 -13.28 0.01 5.82
CA TRP A 6 -13.72 -0.54 4.54
C TRP A 6 -12.60 -1.29 3.82
N HIS A 7 -12.98 -2.32 3.09
CA HIS A 7 -12.06 -3.03 2.21
C HIS A 7 -11.84 -2.25 0.90
N VAL A 8 -10.83 -1.39 0.87
CA VAL A 8 -10.46 -0.57 -0.31
C VAL A 8 -9.14 -1.06 -0.93
N HIS A 9 -8.07 -1.02 -0.17
CA HIS A 9 -6.74 -1.45 -0.60
C HIS A 9 -6.42 -2.83 -0.03
N GLY A 10 -6.78 -3.90 -0.75
CA GLY A 10 -6.68 -5.27 -0.26
C GLY A 10 -5.31 -5.67 0.25
N GLY A 11 -4.22 -5.35 -0.48
CA GLY A 11 -2.85 -5.65 -0.03
C GLY A 11 -2.45 -4.90 1.25
N TRP A 12 -2.94 -3.69 1.48
CA TRP A 12 -2.75 -2.97 2.74
C TRP A 12 -3.58 -3.61 3.86
N MET A 13 -4.84 -3.96 3.57
CA MET A 13 -5.72 -4.63 4.53
C MET A 13 -5.18 -5.99 4.97
N ASP A 14 -4.50 -6.74 4.09
CA ASP A 14 -3.89 -8.04 4.43
C ASP A 14 -2.92 -7.94 5.62
N ALA A 15 -2.21 -6.83 5.75
CA ALA A 15 -1.35 -6.55 6.89
C ALA A 15 -2.15 -5.97 8.07
N PHE A 16 -3.01 -4.98 7.82
CA PHE A 16 -3.69 -4.21 8.85
C PHE A 16 -4.61 -5.06 9.75
N VAL A 17 -5.39 -5.97 9.16
CA VAL A 17 -6.32 -6.83 9.92
C VAL A 17 -5.64 -7.94 10.75
N ARG A 18 -4.32 -8.03 10.70
CA ARG A 18 -3.55 -8.98 11.54
C ARG A 18 -3.17 -8.41 12.91
N GLY A 19 -3.53 -7.17 13.17
CA GLY A 19 -3.39 -6.58 14.50
C GLY A 19 -4.31 -7.24 15.55
N PRO A 20 -4.13 -6.87 16.83
CA PRO A 20 -4.85 -7.51 17.96
C PRO A 20 -6.28 -6.97 18.18
N HIS A 21 -6.83 -6.25 17.20
CA HIS A 21 -8.14 -5.60 17.30
C HIS A 21 -9.23 -6.39 16.60
N GLU A 22 -10.50 -6.05 16.84
CA GLU A 22 -11.64 -6.46 16.02
C GLU A 22 -11.84 -5.44 14.90
N TYR A 23 -11.87 -5.90 13.66
CA TYR A 23 -12.06 -5.06 12.47
C TYR A 23 -13.44 -5.30 11.91
N LEU A 24 -14.34 -4.32 12.09
CA LEU A 24 -15.70 -4.35 11.56
C LEU A 24 -15.67 -3.89 10.10
N ILE A 25 -15.99 -4.78 9.18
CA ILE A 25 -15.87 -4.54 7.74
C ILE A 25 -17.26 -4.55 7.12
N PRO A 26 -17.79 -3.39 6.69
CA PRO A 26 -19.10 -3.30 6.07
C PRO A 26 -19.26 -4.27 4.91
N THR A 27 -20.36 -5.01 4.92
CA THR A 27 -20.62 -6.08 3.98
C THR A 27 -22.06 -6.06 3.52
N THR A 28 -22.27 -5.96 2.19
CA THR A 28 -23.60 -6.00 1.58
C THR A 28 -23.77 -7.26 0.74
N PRO A 29 -25.00 -7.68 0.44
CA PRO A 29 -25.24 -8.79 -0.49
C PRO A 29 -24.69 -8.55 -1.88
N ALA A 30 -24.62 -7.27 -2.32
CA ALA A 30 -24.09 -6.89 -3.63
C ALA A 30 -22.56 -6.99 -3.71
N ARG A 31 -21.84 -7.00 -2.58
CA ARG A 31 -20.38 -7.00 -2.51
C ARG A 31 -19.74 -5.90 -3.38
N ASP A 32 -20.36 -4.74 -3.40
CA ASP A 32 -19.89 -3.57 -4.15
C ASP A 32 -18.74 -2.83 -3.42
N ALA A 33 -18.35 -1.68 -3.95
CA ALA A 33 -17.26 -0.88 -3.38
C ALA A 33 -17.51 -0.39 -1.94
N TRP A 34 -18.75 -0.40 -1.45
CA TRP A 34 -19.15 0.05 -0.11
C TRP A 34 -19.41 -1.10 0.86
N GLY A 35 -19.57 -2.30 0.34
CA GLY A 35 -19.92 -3.49 1.11
C GLY A 35 -19.20 -4.74 0.64
N LEU A 36 -17.92 -4.64 0.24
CA LEU A 36 -17.12 -5.77 -0.25
C LEU A 36 -16.86 -6.82 0.85
N GLY A 37 -16.86 -6.42 2.12
CA GLY A 37 -16.51 -7.30 3.21
C GLY A 37 -15.09 -7.85 3.07
N ARG A 38 -14.88 -9.11 3.37
CA ARG A 38 -13.59 -9.79 3.20
C ARG A 38 -13.18 -9.97 1.73
N GLY A 39 -14.12 -9.92 0.79
CA GLY A 39 -13.85 -10.07 -0.64
C GLY A 39 -13.17 -11.40 -1.00
N GLY A 40 -13.45 -12.47 -0.26
CA GLY A 40 -12.85 -13.79 -0.46
C GLY A 40 -11.41 -13.95 0.06
N ARG A 41 -10.88 -12.97 0.80
CA ARG A 41 -9.53 -13.05 1.39
C ARG A 41 -9.54 -13.90 2.66
N ASP A 42 -8.45 -14.65 2.85
CA ASP A 42 -8.22 -15.44 4.06
C ASP A 42 -7.63 -14.57 5.18
N TRP A 43 -8.46 -13.68 5.71
CA TRP A 43 -8.11 -12.85 6.85
C TRP A 43 -8.40 -13.56 8.17
N PRO A 44 -7.70 -13.20 9.27
CA PRO A 44 -7.97 -13.74 10.60
C PRO A 44 -9.44 -13.56 11.04
N ALA A 45 -9.88 -14.33 12.02
CA ALA A 45 -11.28 -14.31 12.49
C ALA A 45 -11.72 -12.97 13.08
N ASN A 46 -10.79 -12.15 13.55
CA ASN A 46 -11.03 -10.80 14.06
C ASN A 46 -11.36 -9.76 12.96
N ALA A 47 -11.23 -10.11 11.68
CA ALA A 47 -11.77 -9.36 10.54
C ALA A 47 -13.24 -9.77 10.34
N ILE A 48 -14.17 -9.04 10.97
CA ILE A 48 -15.57 -9.39 11.12
C ILE A 48 -16.40 -8.66 10.06
N GLU A 49 -17.13 -9.40 9.25
CA GLU A 49 -18.12 -8.82 8.34
C GLU A 49 -19.34 -8.33 9.14
N ILE A 50 -19.76 -7.09 8.91
CA ILE A 50 -20.92 -6.47 9.57
C ILE A 50 -21.89 -5.92 8.53
N ASP A 51 -23.21 -6.14 8.74
CA ASP A 51 -24.21 -5.46 7.93
C ASP A 51 -24.16 -3.94 8.22
N PRO A 52 -24.14 -3.07 7.20
CA PRO A 52 -24.20 -1.63 7.40
C PRO A 52 -25.35 -1.15 8.33
N ALA A 53 -26.48 -1.87 8.35
CA ALA A 53 -27.61 -1.55 9.23
C ALA A 53 -27.30 -1.77 10.72
N ASP A 54 -26.38 -2.66 11.06
CA ASP A 54 -26.03 -3.02 12.44
C ASP A 54 -24.93 -2.12 13.02
N VAL A 55 -24.27 -1.29 12.20
CA VAL A 55 -23.16 -0.43 12.65
C VAL A 55 -23.60 0.61 13.68
N ALA A 56 -24.83 1.11 13.58
CA ALA A 56 -25.36 2.09 14.51
C ALA A 56 -25.41 1.56 15.95
N ASP A 57 -25.71 0.27 16.12
CA ASP A 57 -25.82 -0.40 17.41
C ASP A 57 -24.52 -1.06 17.87
N ALA A 58 -23.53 -1.16 16.99
CA ALA A 58 -22.23 -1.73 17.32
C ALA A 58 -21.37 -0.76 18.14
N GLU A 59 -20.59 -1.29 19.07
CA GLU A 59 -19.51 -0.53 19.69
C GLU A 59 -18.40 -0.30 18.65
N VAL A 60 -18.00 0.94 18.45
CA VAL A 60 -16.89 1.35 17.57
C VAL A 60 -16.01 2.33 18.33
N ASP A 61 -14.75 1.98 18.52
CA ASP A 61 -13.76 2.79 19.24
C ASP A 61 -13.09 3.81 18.31
N VAL A 62 -12.86 3.44 17.05
CA VAL A 62 -12.19 4.27 16.05
C VAL A 62 -12.65 3.90 14.64
N VAL A 63 -12.68 4.88 13.76
CA VAL A 63 -12.93 4.70 12.33
C VAL A 63 -11.66 4.90 11.54
N VAL A 64 -11.34 3.97 10.63
CA VAL A 64 -10.19 4.07 9.72
C VAL A 64 -10.71 4.19 8.29
N LEU A 65 -10.48 5.34 7.67
CA LEU A 65 -10.96 5.70 6.34
C LEU A 65 -9.81 5.60 5.32
N GLN A 66 -10.14 5.24 4.10
CA GLN A 66 -9.20 5.14 2.97
C GLN A 66 -9.65 5.94 1.74
N ARG A 67 -10.89 6.46 1.77
CA ARG A 67 -11.49 7.35 0.75
C ARG A 67 -12.15 8.52 1.46
N THR A 68 -12.11 9.70 0.87
CA THR A 68 -12.73 10.91 1.45
C THR A 68 -14.24 10.78 1.60
N GLU A 69 -14.87 10.07 0.68
CA GLU A 69 -16.31 9.81 0.66
C GLU A 69 -16.77 8.92 1.84
N GLU A 70 -15.86 8.16 2.44
CA GLU A 70 -16.15 7.35 3.62
C GLU A 70 -16.47 8.19 4.87
N LEU A 71 -16.13 9.48 4.90
CA LEU A 71 -16.50 10.37 6.02
C LEU A 71 -18.00 10.50 6.17
N GLU A 72 -18.70 10.78 5.08
CA GLU A 72 -20.17 10.92 5.09
C GLU A 72 -20.83 9.57 5.37
N GLU A 73 -20.28 8.50 4.78
CA GLU A 73 -20.82 7.16 4.97
C GLU A 73 -20.62 6.68 6.42
N ALA A 74 -19.45 6.93 7.03
CA ALA A 74 -19.22 6.61 8.44
C ALA A 74 -20.18 7.36 9.37
N ALA A 75 -20.38 8.66 9.16
CA ALA A 75 -21.31 9.45 9.95
C ALA A 75 -22.76 8.91 9.83
N ARG A 76 -23.17 8.49 8.63
CA ARG A 76 -24.48 7.88 8.38
C ARG A 76 -24.63 6.54 9.10
N LEU A 77 -23.63 5.64 8.96
CA LEU A 77 -23.67 4.31 9.57
C LEU A 77 -23.63 4.37 11.10
N LEU A 78 -22.90 5.32 11.67
CA LEU A 78 -22.79 5.51 13.11
C LEU A 78 -24.01 6.23 13.73
N GLY A 79 -25.02 6.60 12.93
CA GLY A 79 -26.19 7.31 13.42
C GLY A 79 -25.87 8.68 14.04
N GLY A 80 -24.81 9.34 13.56
CA GLY A 80 -24.36 10.66 14.05
C GLY A 80 -23.51 10.61 15.32
N ARG A 81 -23.14 9.42 15.83
CA ARG A 81 -22.19 9.30 16.95
C ARG A 81 -20.80 9.81 16.52
N GLU A 82 -20.21 10.65 17.35
CA GLU A 82 -18.81 11.08 17.17
C GLU A 82 -17.86 9.98 17.60
N VAL A 83 -17.07 9.47 16.66
CA VAL A 83 -16.04 8.44 16.89
C VAL A 83 -14.70 8.96 16.38
N PRO A 84 -13.59 8.78 17.11
CA PRO A 84 -12.25 9.15 16.66
C PRO A 84 -11.98 8.61 15.25
N THR A 85 -11.43 9.44 14.38
CA THR A 85 -11.27 9.10 12.97
C THR A 85 -9.82 9.27 12.51
N VAL A 86 -9.30 8.26 11.83
CA VAL A 86 -8.00 8.27 11.15
C VAL A 86 -8.26 8.09 9.66
N PHE A 87 -7.72 8.99 8.84
CA PHE A 87 -7.72 8.85 7.38
C PHE A 87 -6.37 8.35 6.90
N VAL A 88 -6.34 7.29 6.12
CA VAL A 88 -5.11 6.71 5.54
C VAL A 88 -4.91 7.24 4.13
N GLU A 89 -3.88 8.07 3.93
CA GLU A 89 -3.56 8.59 2.61
C GLU A 89 -2.59 7.64 1.88
N HIS A 90 -3.17 6.85 0.98
CA HIS A 90 -2.44 5.90 0.14
C HIS A 90 -1.84 6.53 -1.12
N ASN A 91 -2.38 7.65 -1.56
CA ASN A 91 -2.11 8.17 -2.88
C ASN A 91 -1.10 9.32 -2.86
N ALA A 92 -0.20 9.30 -3.83
CA ALA A 92 0.54 10.49 -4.22
C ALA A 92 -0.42 11.54 -4.79
N PRO A 93 -0.19 12.84 -4.55
CA PRO A 93 -1.00 13.89 -5.19
C PRO A 93 -0.88 13.81 -6.71
N ARG A 94 -1.96 14.10 -7.42
CA ARG A 94 -2.02 13.97 -8.90
C ARG A 94 -2.32 15.28 -9.61
N ILE A 95 -2.90 16.23 -8.91
CA ILE A 95 -3.36 17.50 -9.48
C ILE A 95 -2.58 18.61 -8.80
N ASP A 96 -2.16 19.60 -9.56
CA ASP A 96 -1.49 20.82 -9.11
C ASP A 96 -0.20 20.58 -8.30
N VAL A 97 0.52 19.52 -8.59
CA VAL A 97 1.80 19.21 -7.94
C VAL A 97 2.84 20.29 -8.30
N PRO A 98 3.60 20.86 -7.35
CA PRO A 98 3.70 20.51 -5.93
C PRO A 98 2.74 21.26 -4.99
N ASN A 99 1.77 22.02 -5.50
CA ASN A 99 0.84 22.84 -4.71
C ASN A 99 -0.43 22.08 -4.32
N SER A 100 -0.39 20.75 -4.29
CA SER A 100 -1.56 19.92 -4.06
C SER A 100 -2.10 20.07 -2.64
N LEU A 101 -3.32 20.58 -2.52
CA LEU A 101 -4.05 20.70 -1.27
C LEU A 101 -4.76 19.38 -0.96
N HIS A 102 -4.59 18.85 0.25
CA HIS A 102 -5.29 17.65 0.65
C HIS A 102 -6.79 17.97 0.84
N PRO A 103 -7.72 17.11 0.36
CA PRO A 103 -9.17 17.35 0.52
C PRO A 103 -9.63 17.49 1.98
N LEU A 104 -8.88 16.88 2.91
CA LEU A 104 -9.16 16.91 4.36
C LEU A 104 -8.24 17.89 5.10
N ARG A 105 -7.72 18.91 4.43
CA ARG A 105 -6.91 19.93 5.08
C ARG A 105 -7.76 20.81 6.03
N ASP A 106 -7.08 21.41 6.97
CA ASP A 106 -7.65 22.37 7.94
C ASP A 106 -8.79 21.76 8.80
N ARG A 107 -8.70 20.46 9.10
CA ARG A 107 -9.60 19.74 10.00
C ARG A 107 -8.92 19.44 11.33
N ASP A 108 -9.68 19.54 12.42
CA ASP A 108 -9.22 19.25 13.78
C ASP A 108 -9.87 17.99 14.40
N ASP A 109 -10.85 17.41 13.72
CA ASP A 109 -11.64 16.27 14.15
C ASP A 109 -11.10 14.90 13.72
N LEU A 110 -10.08 14.90 12.87
CA LEU A 110 -9.43 13.68 12.40
C LEU A 110 -7.90 13.81 12.33
N LEU A 111 -7.25 12.69 12.05
CA LEU A 111 -5.81 12.61 11.80
C LEU A 111 -5.58 11.96 10.44
N ILE A 112 -4.61 12.47 9.67
CA ILE A 112 -4.18 11.85 8.42
C ILE A 112 -2.91 11.02 8.66
N ALA A 113 -2.99 9.73 8.42
CA ALA A 113 -1.86 8.79 8.41
C ALA A 113 -1.38 8.59 6.97
N HIS A 114 -0.26 9.18 6.61
CA HIS A 114 0.38 8.94 5.31
C HIS A 114 1.10 7.60 5.32
N VAL A 115 1.02 6.85 4.23
CA VAL A 115 1.70 5.56 4.11
C VAL A 115 3.19 5.68 3.79
N THR A 116 3.67 6.87 3.46
CA THR A 116 5.08 7.18 3.21
C THR A 116 5.45 8.59 3.65
N HIS A 117 6.73 8.82 3.98
CA HIS A 117 7.25 10.17 4.25
C HIS A 117 7.16 11.08 3.02
N TRP A 118 7.30 10.48 1.83
CA TRP A 118 7.17 11.24 0.59
C TRP A 118 5.73 11.75 0.38
N ASN A 119 4.69 10.95 0.68
CA ASN A 119 3.30 11.43 0.65
C ASN A 119 3.09 12.60 1.62
N ALA A 120 3.58 12.46 2.86
CA ALA A 120 3.49 13.52 3.87
C ALA A 120 4.20 14.81 3.44
N LEU A 121 5.32 14.70 2.68
CA LEU A 121 6.03 15.86 2.14
C LEU A 121 5.25 16.54 1.02
N MET A 122 4.52 15.77 0.20
CA MET A 122 3.91 16.27 -1.05
C MET A 122 2.48 16.79 -0.88
N TRP A 123 1.79 16.43 0.19
CA TRP A 123 0.45 16.92 0.47
C TRP A 123 0.47 18.13 1.42
N ASP A 124 -0.13 19.23 1.00
CA ASP A 124 -0.46 20.33 1.92
C ASP A 124 -1.75 19.98 2.70
N CYS A 125 -1.58 19.56 3.92
CA CYS A 125 -2.67 19.20 4.82
C CYS A 125 -3.13 20.37 5.72
N GLY A 126 -2.59 21.57 5.52
CA GLY A 126 -2.93 22.76 6.33
C GLY A 126 -2.70 22.52 7.82
N THR A 127 -3.73 22.77 8.63
CA THR A 127 -3.69 22.56 10.10
C THR A 127 -4.07 21.16 10.55
N THR A 128 -4.51 20.28 9.64
CA THR A 128 -4.85 18.90 9.97
C THR A 128 -3.61 18.16 10.46
N ARG A 129 -3.74 17.47 11.59
CA ARG A 129 -2.65 16.65 12.11
C ARG A 129 -2.31 15.53 11.14
N THR A 130 -1.02 15.33 10.94
CA THR A 130 -0.50 14.26 10.11
C THR A 130 0.51 13.41 10.86
N THR A 131 0.62 12.17 10.47
CA THR A 131 1.69 11.24 10.86
C THR A 131 2.06 10.35 9.68
N VAL A 132 3.10 9.55 9.84
CA VAL A 132 3.48 8.54 8.85
C VAL A 132 3.50 7.17 9.51
N VAL A 133 2.76 6.22 8.93
CA VAL A 133 2.87 4.79 9.25
C VAL A 133 3.31 4.08 7.97
N GLU A 134 4.61 3.79 7.89
CA GLU A 134 5.18 3.14 6.71
C GLU A 134 4.62 1.72 6.55
N HIS A 135 4.43 1.31 5.31
CA HIS A 135 3.92 -0.02 4.99
C HIS A 135 4.66 -1.16 5.71
N GLY A 136 3.89 -2.14 6.14
CA GLY A 136 4.35 -3.48 6.47
C GLY A 136 3.63 -4.49 5.59
N VAL A 137 4.22 -5.63 5.38
CA VAL A 137 3.63 -6.73 4.62
C VAL A 137 3.71 -8.03 5.39
N VAL A 138 2.82 -8.95 5.08
CA VAL A 138 2.94 -10.34 5.52
C VAL A 138 4.14 -10.93 4.78
N ASP A 139 5.15 -11.40 5.52
CA ASP A 139 6.37 -11.94 4.92
C ASP A 139 6.08 -13.24 4.16
N PRO A 140 6.23 -13.26 2.82
CA PRO A 140 6.05 -14.49 2.04
C PRO A 140 7.18 -15.50 2.24
N GLY A 141 8.25 -15.13 2.94
CA GLY A 141 9.46 -15.93 3.10
C GLY A 141 10.48 -15.76 1.97
N PRO A 142 11.69 -16.31 2.11
CA PRO A 142 12.77 -16.21 1.14
C PRO A 142 12.57 -17.17 -0.04
N LEU A 143 11.59 -16.90 -0.88
CA LEU A 143 11.18 -17.79 -1.98
C LEU A 143 12.10 -17.72 -3.21
N TYR A 144 13.02 -16.75 -3.28
CA TYR A 144 13.81 -16.48 -4.47
C TYR A 144 14.66 -17.67 -4.93
N THR A 145 14.47 -18.06 -6.18
CA THR A 145 15.32 -19.06 -6.88
C THR A 145 16.09 -18.44 -8.04
N GLY A 146 15.53 -17.44 -8.71
CA GLY A 146 16.13 -16.74 -9.84
C GLY A 146 16.46 -17.65 -11.03
N ARG A 147 15.84 -18.82 -11.14
CA ARG A 147 16.20 -19.87 -12.13
C ARG A 147 15.84 -19.51 -13.57
N LEU A 148 14.91 -18.59 -13.76
CA LEU A 148 14.46 -18.16 -15.08
C LEU A 148 15.16 -16.86 -15.48
N GLU A 149 15.76 -16.85 -16.65
CA GLU A 149 16.37 -15.66 -17.26
C GLU A 149 15.32 -14.69 -17.80
N ARG A 150 14.50 -14.20 -16.88
CA ARG A 150 13.37 -13.29 -17.12
C ARG A 150 13.29 -12.28 -15.98
N PHE A 151 12.66 -11.16 -16.24
CA PHE A 151 12.32 -10.18 -15.19
C PHE A 151 10.86 -10.31 -14.78
N GLY A 152 10.56 -9.97 -13.53
CA GLY A 152 9.21 -9.89 -13.01
C GLY A 152 8.80 -8.46 -12.68
N VAL A 153 7.54 -8.13 -12.93
CA VAL A 153 6.91 -6.84 -12.64
C VAL A 153 5.51 -7.10 -12.10
N VAL A 154 5.09 -6.38 -11.06
CA VAL A 154 3.70 -6.42 -10.59
C VAL A 154 3.12 -5.01 -10.67
N ILE A 155 2.16 -4.80 -11.55
CA ILE A 155 1.55 -3.49 -11.83
C ILE A 155 0.06 -3.67 -12.13
N ASN A 156 -0.79 -2.99 -11.38
CA ASN A 156 -2.22 -2.92 -11.68
C ASN A 156 -2.50 -1.83 -12.73
N GLU A 157 -3.36 -2.14 -13.70
CA GLU A 157 -3.82 -1.23 -14.75
C GLU A 157 -2.68 -0.61 -15.58
N PRO A 158 -1.73 -1.41 -16.10
CA PRO A 158 -0.53 -0.90 -16.74
C PRO A 158 -0.83 -0.02 -17.96
N VAL A 159 -1.86 -0.33 -18.74
CA VAL A 159 -2.24 0.45 -19.94
C VAL A 159 -2.88 1.78 -19.52
N ARG A 160 -3.88 1.75 -18.63
CA ARG A 160 -4.58 2.94 -18.16
C ARG A 160 -3.68 3.90 -17.41
N ARG A 161 -2.79 3.38 -16.57
CA ARG A 161 -1.87 4.19 -15.74
C ARG A 161 -0.59 4.58 -16.48
N GLY A 162 -0.22 3.85 -17.53
CA GLY A 162 0.86 4.16 -18.48
C GLY A 162 2.16 4.61 -17.80
N ARG A 163 2.54 5.87 -18.05
CA ARG A 163 3.79 6.45 -17.52
C ARG A 163 3.86 6.51 -16.00
N VAL A 164 2.75 6.62 -15.30
CA VAL A 164 2.71 6.67 -13.83
C VAL A 164 3.38 5.44 -13.21
N VAL A 165 3.06 4.28 -13.75
CA VAL A 165 3.61 2.98 -13.31
C VAL A 165 4.77 2.48 -14.17
N GLY A 166 5.25 3.29 -15.13
CA GLY A 166 6.42 3.00 -15.92
C GLY A 166 6.23 1.94 -17.01
N THR A 167 5.01 1.70 -17.45
CA THR A 167 4.70 0.72 -18.51
C THR A 167 5.50 0.96 -19.79
N ASP A 168 5.73 2.23 -20.14
CA ASP A 168 6.54 2.66 -21.28
C ASP A 168 8.03 2.31 -21.17
N LEU A 169 8.52 1.92 -20.00
CA LEU A 169 9.90 1.50 -19.76
C LEU A 169 10.12 0.00 -19.93
N LEU A 170 9.04 -0.80 -19.87
CA LEU A 170 9.15 -2.27 -19.95
C LEU A 170 9.90 -2.77 -21.20
N PRO A 171 9.72 -2.18 -22.40
CA PRO A 171 10.48 -2.59 -23.59
C PRO A 171 12.00 -2.42 -23.45
N ARG A 172 12.47 -1.48 -22.62
CA ARG A 172 13.90 -1.26 -22.35
C ARG A 172 14.52 -2.48 -21.64
N PHE A 173 13.82 -3.03 -20.64
CA PHE A 173 14.21 -4.26 -19.97
C PHE A 173 13.95 -5.49 -20.83
N ALA A 174 12.86 -5.51 -21.58
CA ALA A 174 12.52 -6.60 -22.51
C ALA A 174 13.56 -6.77 -23.63
N ALA A 175 14.30 -5.74 -23.99
CA ALA A 175 15.43 -5.84 -24.90
C ALA A 175 16.58 -6.71 -24.34
N VAL A 176 16.68 -6.84 -23.01
CA VAL A 176 17.69 -7.67 -22.34
C VAL A 176 17.15 -9.10 -22.15
N ALA A 177 16.04 -9.26 -21.41
CA ALA A 177 15.38 -10.54 -21.20
C ALA A 177 13.85 -10.36 -21.15
N PRO A 178 13.03 -11.39 -21.42
CA PRO A 178 11.59 -11.26 -21.33
C PRO A 178 11.11 -10.75 -19.98
N VAL A 179 10.06 -9.92 -19.99
CA VAL A 179 9.45 -9.31 -18.79
C VAL A 179 8.07 -9.90 -18.60
N ASP A 180 7.86 -10.59 -17.48
CA ASP A 180 6.57 -11.10 -17.07
C ASP A 180 5.86 -10.08 -16.19
N VAL A 181 4.62 -9.75 -16.50
CA VAL A 181 3.85 -8.69 -15.83
C VAL A 181 2.58 -9.26 -15.22
N TRP A 182 2.47 -9.19 -13.89
CA TRP A 182 1.28 -9.56 -13.11
C TRP A 182 0.47 -8.33 -12.70
N GLY A 183 -0.80 -8.54 -12.45
CA GLY A 183 -1.73 -7.57 -11.89
C GLY A 183 -2.99 -7.38 -12.74
N MET A 184 -3.95 -6.66 -12.19
CA MET A 184 -5.21 -6.34 -12.85
C MET A 184 -4.97 -5.56 -14.15
N GLY A 185 -5.73 -5.88 -15.21
CA GLY A 185 -5.70 -5.18 -16.49
C GLY A 185 -4.45 -5.47 -17.34
N THR A 186 -3.62 -6.45 -16.95
CA THR A 186 -2.41 -6.83 -17.72
C THR A 186 -2.75 -7.54 -19.04
N GLU A 187 -3.92 -8.15 -19.17
CA GLU A 187 -4.43 -8.74 -20.41
C GLU A 187 -4.50 -7.73 -21.56
N ARG A 188 -4.54 -6.42 -21.24
CA ARG A 188 -4.55 -5.34 -22.22
C ARG A 188 -3.16 -4.88 -22.69
N LEU A 189 -2.08 -5.41 -22.11
CA LEU A 189 -0.70 -5.04 -22.52
C LEU A 189 -0.42 -5.20 -24.03
N PRO A 190 -0.94 -6.21 -24.74
CA PRO A 190 -0.77 -6.31 -26.19
C PRO A 190 -1.29 -5.07 -26.95
N GLU A 191 -2.36 -4.41 -26.45
CA GLU A 191 -2.90 -3.18 -27.05
C GLU A 191 -1.91 -1.99 -26.99
N ALA A 192 -0.99 -2.02 -26.03
CA ALA A 192 0.01 -0.96 -25.84
C ALA A 192 1.21 -1.05 -26.79
N GLY A 193 1.33 -2.09 -27.61
CA GLY A 193 2.39 -2.24 -28.61
C GLY A 193 3.80 -2.37 -28.04
N LEU A 194 3.94 -3.00 -26.84
CA LEU A 194 5.22 -3.07 -26.10
C LEU A 194 6.16 -4.19 -26.60
N GLY A 195 5.73 -4.95 -27.61
CA GLY A 195 6.47 -6.09 -28.17
C GLY A 195 6.23 -7.40 -27.42
N ASP A 196 6.49 -8.52 -28.09
CA ASP A 196 6.13 -9.89 -27.66
C ASP A 196 6.91 -10.37 -26.42
N ARG A 197 7.96 -9.66 -26.03
CA ARG A 197 8.79 -9.99 -24.85
C ARG A 197 8.27 -9.35 -23.55
N VAL A 198 7.25 -8.49 -23.59
CA VAL A 198 6.48 -8.03 -22.44
C VAL A 198 5.23 -8.90 -22.34
N VAL A 199 5.24 -9.83 -21.38
CA VAL A 199 4.31 -10.95 -21.33
C VAL A 199 3.32 -10.78 -20.18
N PRO A 200 2.02 -10.60 -20.45
CA PRO A 200 1.01 -10.56 -19.39
C PRO A 200 0.88 -11.93 -18.70
N ARG A 201 0.74 -11.90 -17.37
CA ARG A 201 0.52 -13.08 -16.52
C ARG A 201 -0.83 -13.07 -15.81
N GLY A 202 -1.58 -11.99 -15.97
CA GLY A 202 -2.91 -11.82 -15.38
C GLY A 202 -2.89 -11.41 -13.92
N ASP A 203 -4.09 -11.29 -13.39
CA ASP A 203 -4.34 -11.06 -11.96
C ASP A 203 -4.44 -12.40 -11.25
N VAL A 204 -3.44 -12.72 -10.46
CA VAL A 204 -3.25 -14.03 -9.81
C VAL A 204 -3.22 -13.81 -8.30
N PRO A 205 -3.81 -14.68 -7.48
CA PRO A 205 -3.70 -14.63 -6.02
C PRO A 205 -2.24 -14.54 -5.53
N ALA A 206 -2.03 -13.93 -4.36
CA ALA A 206 -0.71 -13.56 -3.88
C ALA A 206 0.27 -14.76 -3.82
N ASP A 207 -0.10 -15.86 -3.17
CA ASP A 207 0.83 -16.99 -2.98
C ASP A 207 1.31 -17.63 -4.30
N PRO A 208 0.44 -18.02 -5.26
CA PRO A 208 0.92 -18.51 -6.54
C PRO A 208 1.65 -17.45 -7.37
N MET A 209 1.30 -16.16 -7.24
CA MET A 209 2.02 -15.06 -7.87
C MET A 209 3.43 -14.93 -7.28
N HIS A 210 3.58 -14.93 -5.96
CA HIS A 210 4.88 -14.87 -5.28
C HIS A 210 5.77 -16.04 -5.68
N ALA A 211 5.25 -17.27 -5.66
CA ALA A 211 6.00 -18.46 -6.08
C ALA A 211 6.49 -18.35 -7.52
N ALA A 212 5.61 -17.91 -8.43
CA ALA A 212 5.99 -17.71 -9.82
C ALA A 212 7.00 -16.55 -9.97
N LEU A 213 6.75 -15.39 -9.33
CA LEU A 213 7.61 -14.21 -9.40
C LEU A 213 9.03 -14.51 -8.93
N ALA A 214 9.18 -15.25 -7.81
CA ALA A 214 10.46 -15.62 -7.21
C ALA A 214 11.36 -16.48 -8.12
N GLU A 215 10.82 -17.08 -9.18
CA GLU A 215 11.62 -17.80 -10.18
C GLU A 215 12.34 -16.86 -11.16
N ARG A 216 11.90 -15.59 -11.29
CA ARG A 216 12.50 -14.60 -12.20
C ARG A 216 13.81 -14.08 -11.62
N ARG A 217 14.75 -13.77 -12.51
CA ARG A 217 16.12 -13.38 -12.15
C ARG A 217 16.14 -12.09 -11.32
N ALA A 218 15.28 -11.12 -11.61
CA ALA A 218 15.15 -9.89 -10.84
C ALA A 218 13.73 -9.33 -10.91
N TYR A 219 13.36 -8.53 -9.91
CA TYR A 219 12.15 -7.74 -9.89
C TYR A 219 12.42 -6.33 -10.42
N VAL A 220 11.60 -5.84 -11.35
CA VAL A 220 11.69 -4.47 -11.88
C VAL A 220 10.55 -3.63 -11.30
N HIS A 221 10.89 -2.50 -10.71
CA HIS A 221 9.94 -1.51 -10.17
C HIS A 221 10.07 -0.19 -10.93
N PRO A 222 9.35 -0.03 -12.06
CA PRO A 222 9.52 1.11 -12.95
C PRO A 222 8.62 2.30 -12.61
N ASN A 223 7.99 2.30 -11.44
CA ASN A 223 7.00 3.30 -11.03
C ASN A 223 7.61 4.68 -10.91
N ARG A 224 6.97 5.69 -11.56
CA ARG A 224 7.40 7.09 -11.48
C ARG A 224 6.65 7.88 -10.44
N TRP A 225 5.36 7.60 -10.25
CA TRP A 225 4.49 8.45 -9.44
C TRP A 225 3.44 7.60 -8.71
N THR A 226 3.88 6.88 -7.70
CA THR A 226 3.07 6.16 -6.73
C THR A 226 3.68 6.41 -5.35
N SER A 227 3.02 6.05 -4.27
CA SER A 227 3.62 6.20 -2.92
C SER A 227 4.84 5.28 -2.77
N LEU A 228 4.60 4.02 -2.48
CA LEU A 228 5.56 2.93 -2.50
C LEU A 228 4.77 1.65 -2.83
N GLY A 229 5.20 0.90 -3.81
CA GLY A 229 4.50 -0.33 -4.20
C GLY A 229 4.70 -1.44 -3.16
N LEU A 230 3.61 -2.01 -2.64
CA LEU A 230 3.67 -3.19 -1.76
C LEU A 230 4.41 -4.35 -2.44
N SER A 231 4.19 -4.55 -3.73
CA SER A 231 4.87 -5.58 -4.52
C SER A 231 6.41 -5.43 -4.57
N LEU A 232 6.95 -4.20 -4.45
CA LEU A 232 8.38 -3.99 -4.27
C LEU A 232 8.85 -4.53 -2.92
N ILE A 233 8.11 -4.20 -1.87
CA ILE A 233 8.42 -4.66 -0.51
C ILE A 233 8.31 -6.20 -0.43
N GLU A 234 7.28 -6.78 -1.03
CA GLU A 234 7.10 -8.23 -1.12
C GLU A 234 8.24 -8.92 -1.88
N ALA A 235 8.67 -8.36 -3.02
CA ALA A 235 9.81 -8.86 -3.79
C ALA A 235 11.11 -8.83 -2.96
N MET A 236 11.34 -7.76 -2.21
CA MET A 236 12.47 -7.66 -1.29
C MET A 236 12.37 -8.71 -0.16
N HIS A 237 11.19 -8.91 0.44
CA HIS A 237 10.97 -9.97 1.44
C HIS A 237 11.24 -11.37 0.88
N MET A 238 10.92 -11.61 -0.39
CA MET A 238 11.24 -12.88 -1.07
C MET A 238 12.75 -13.08 -1.34
N ALA A 239 13.61 -12.13 -0.99
CA ALA A 239 15.04 -12.10 -1.31
C ALA A 239 15.31 -11.97 -2.81
N MET A 240 14.48 -11.28 -3.57
CA MET A 240 14.72 -10.95 -4.97
C MET A 240 15.64 -9.71 -5.09
N PRO A 241 16.64 -9.72 -5.99
CA PRO A 241 17.31 -8.48 -6.37
C PRO A 241 16.34 -7.56 -7.12
N VAL A 242 16.42 -6.25 -6.86
CA VAL A 242 15.45 -5.27 -7.36
C VAL A 242 16.09 -4.23 -8.27
N LEU A 243 15.39 -3.85 -9.34
CA LEU A 243 15.77 -2.81 -10.30
C LEU A 243 14.73 -1.70 -10.21
N VAL A 244 15.08 -0.58 -9.60
CA VAL A 244 14.10 0.38 -9.09
C VAL A 244 14.37 1.79 -9.61
N LEU A 245 13.34 2.49 -10.09
CA LEU A 245 13.45 3.94 -10.28
C LEU A 245 13.55 4.63 -8.91
N ALA A 246 14.55 5.51 -8.78
CA ALA A 246 14.74 6.33 -7.58
C ALA A 246 13.72 7.48 -7.55
N THR A 247 12.45 7.12 -7.38
CA THR A 247 11.32 8.04 -7.35
C THR A 247 10.51 7.85 -6.10
N THR A 248 9.78 8.88 -5.69
CA THR A 248 8.91 8.86 -4.51
C THR A 248 9.63 8.37 -3.25
N ASP A 249 9.11 7.38 -2.55
CA ASP A 249 9.71 6.88 -1.31
C ASP A 249 10.68 5.69 -1.52
N ALA A 250 10.87 5.21 -2.76
CA ALA A 250 11.74 4.07 -3.04
C ALA A 250 13.20 4.24 -2.52
N PRO A 251 13.85 5.44 -2.62
CA PRO A 251 15.20 5.63 -2.10
C PRO A 251 15.36 5.43 -0.57
N ARG A 252 14.27 5.55 0.19
CA ARG A 252 14.29 5.29 1.64
C ARG A 252 14.24 3.80 1.97
N SER A 253 13.62 3.01 1.10
CA SER A 253 13.33 1.60 1.33
C SER A 253 14.35 0.66 0.71
N VAL A 254 15.01 1.08 -0.39
CA VAL A 254 15.87 0.23 -1.20
C VAL A 254 17.33 0.66 -1.06
N PRO A 255 18.19 -0.13 -0.40
CA PRO A 255 19.65 0.12 -0.39
C PRO A 255 20.25 -0.09 -1.79
N ALA A 256 21.32 0.64 -2.09
CA ALA A 256 22.01 0.54 -3.38
C ALA A 256 22.47 -0.89 -3.72
N ASP A 257 22.84 -1.67 -2.70
CA ASP A 257 23.32 -3.04 -2.86
C ASP A 257 22.20 -4.10 -2.94
N ALA A 258 20.93 -3.70 -2.84
CA ALA A 258 19.79 -4.62 -3.01
C ALA A 258 19.50 -4.98 -4.49
N GLY A 259 20.23 -4.38 -5.40
CA GLY A 259 20.07 -4.51 -6.85
C GLY A 259 20.62 -3.28 -7.56
N ALA A 260 19.73 -2.49 -8.17
CA ALA A 260 20.08 -1.17 -8.66
C ALA A 260 18.90 -0.21 -8.43
N ILE A 261 19.22 0.99 -7.97
CA ILE A 261 18.27 2.08 -7.80
C ILE A 261 18.84 3.36 -8.41
N GLY A 262 18.08 4.04 -9.25
CA GLY A 262 18.54 5.26 -9.92
C GLY A 262 17.46 5.90 -10.79
N THR A 263 17.76 7.09 -11.29
CA THR A 263 16.91 7.82 -12.23
C THR A 263 17.33 7.62 -13.69
N ASP A 264 18.54 7.16 -13.96
CA ASP A 264 18.98 6.79 -15.30
C ASP A 264 18.56 5.35 -15.64
N VAL A 265 17.60 5.24 -16.54
CA VAL A 265 17.07 3.94 -16.99
C VAL A 265 18.15 3.11 -17.72
N ALA A 266 19.13 3.76 -18.37
CA ALA A 266 20.20 3.02 -19.04
C ALA A 266 21.12 2.31 -18.02
N ASP A 267 21.34 2.92 -16.84
CA ASP A 267 22.09 2.30 -15.74
C ASP A 267 21.33 1.09 -15.18
N LEU A 268 20.02 1.22 -14.98
CA LEU A 268 19.17 0.11 -14.52
C LEU A 268 19.17 -1.06 -15.52
N VAL A 269 19.13 -0.75 -16.83
CA VAL A 269 19.23 -1.76 -17.90
C VAL A 269 20.62 -2.41 -17.93
N ARG A 270 21.71 -1.67 -17.68
CA ARG A 270 23.04 -2.27 -17.52
C ARG A 270 23.12 -3.21 -16.33
N ALA A 271 22.60 -2.77 -15.18
CA ALA A 271 22.53 -3.60 -13.99
C ALA A 271 21.71 -4.87 -14.21
N SER A 272 20.63 -4.79 -15.00
CA SER A 272 19.81 -5.97 -15.32
C SER A 272 20.60 -7.04 -16.10
N ARG A 273 21.53 -6.65 -16.98
CA ARG A 273 22.44 -7.60 -17.66
C ARG A 273 23.37 -8.29 -16.68
N THR A 274 24.00 -7.52 -15.79
CA THR A 274 24.88 -8.10 -14.74
C THR A 274 24.14 -9.14 -13.91
N LEU A 275 22.89 -8.86 -13.48
CA LEU A 275 22.10 -9.81 -12.70
C LEU A 275 21.72 -11.06 -13.51
N LEU A 276 21.57 -10.95 -14.84
CA LEU A 276 21.31 -12.11 -15.71
C LEU A 276 22.56 -12.99 -15.85
N GLU A 277 23.70 -12.37 -16.08
CA GLU A 277 24.98 -13.03 -16.35
C GLU A 277 25.58 -13.66 -15.09
N ASP A 278 25.32 -13.06 -13.91
CA ASP A 278 25.81 -13.53 -12.61
C ASP A 278 24.68 -13.86 -11.62
N PRO A 279 24.22 -15.12 -11.60
CA PRO A 279 23.20 -15.57 -10.66
C PRO A 279 23.61 -15.50 -9.18
N GLU A 280 24.91 -15.55 -8.88
CA GLU A 280 25.40 -15.48 -7.49
C GLU A 280 25.33 -14.04 -6.98
N GLU A 281 25.73 -13.08 -7.80
CA GLU A 281 25.55 -11.66 -7.51
C GLU A 281 24.06 -11.32 -7.36
N ALA A 282 23.19 -11.89 -8.19
CA ALA A 282 21.74 -11.72 -8.04
C ALA A 282 21.25 -12.22 -6.67
N ARG A 283 21.68 -13.40 -6.20
CA ARG A 283 21.34 -13.92 -4.87
C ARG A 283 21.90 -13.05 -3.75
N ARG A 284 23.15 -12.60 -3.87
CA ARG A 284 23.79 -11.73 -2.89
C ARG A 284 22.99 -10.42 -2.70
N ARG A 285 22.61 -9.77 -3.81
CA ARG A 285 21.81 -8.54 -3.79
C ARG A 285 20.39 -8.78 -3.25
N GLY A 286 19.79 -9.90 -3.60
CA GLY A 286 18.51 -10.32 -3.06
C GLY A 286 18.52 -10.53 -1.53
N ALA A 287 19.61 -11.07 -0.98
CA ALA A 287 19.78 -11.19 0.46
C ALA A 287 19.83 -9.82 1.16
N VAL A 288 20.53 -8.84 0.58
CA VAL A 288 20.55 -7.45 1.06
C VAL A 288 19.15 -6.81 0.99
N ALA A 289 18.42 -7.06 -0.11
CA ALA A 289 17.04 -6.59 -0.24
C ALA A 289 16.15 -7.13 0.89
N ARG A 290 16.24 -8.42 1.20
CA ARG A 290 15.47 -9.04 2.29
C ARG A 290 15.83 -8.47 3.65
N GLU A 291 17.10 -8.32 3.96
CA GLU A 291 17.55 -7.74 5.22
C GLU A 291 16.94 -6.34 5.42
N ALA A 292 17.01 -5.48 4.39
CA ALA A 292 16.44 -4.14 4.43
C ALA A 292 14.91 -4.16 4.60
N ALA A 293 14.22 -5.08 3.91
CA ALA A 293 12.77 -5.22 4.02
C ALA A 293 12.34 -5.67 5.42
N LEU A 294 13.03 -6.67 5.98
CA LEU A 294 12.76 -7.15 7.36
C LEU A 294 13.05 -6.08 8.41
N ALA A 295 14.09 -5.27 8.21
CA ALA A 295 14.41 -4.20 9.15
C ALA A 295 13.38 -3.07 9.15
N ARG A 296 12.77 -2.75 7.99
CA ARG A 296 11.92 -1.57 7.83
C ARG A 296 10.43 -1.87 7.67
N HIS A 297 10.09 -2.95 6.97
CA HIS A 297 8.73 -3.26 6.51
C HIS A 297 8.16 -4.55 7.12
N ALA A 298 8.76 -5.02 8.22
CA ALA A 298 8.26 -6.19 8.93
C ALA A 298 6.87 -5.92 9.53
N LEU A 299 5.99 -6.93 9.44
CA LEU A 299 4.63 -6.86 9.95
C LEU A 299 4.54 -6.48 11.43
N PRO A 300 5.36 -7.03 12.35
CA PRO A 300 5.28 -6.65 13.77
C PRO A 300 5.55 -5.15 14.03
N ARG A 301 6.52 -4.54 13.34
CA ARG A 301 6.79 -3.10 13.45
C ARG A 301 5.57 -2.29 12.96
N TYR A 302 5.04 -2.65 11.79
CA TYR A 302 3.88 -1.99 11.21
C TYR A 302 2.65 -2.04 12.13
N LEU A 303 2.38 -3.19 12.74
CA LEU A 303 1.27 -3.34 13.66
C LEU A 303 1.48 -2.53 14.94
N ALA A 304 2.70 -2.48 15.49
CA ALA A 304 3.02 -1.65 16.65
C ALA A 304 2.83 -0.15 16.37
N ASP A 305 3.28 0.33 15.19
CA ASP A 305 3.08 1.73 14.78
C ASP A 305 1.58 2.07 14.64
N TRP A 306 0.77 1.12 14.18
CA TRP A 306 -0.68 1.29 14.11
C TRP A 306 -1.33 1.26 15.49
N ASP A 307 -0.92 0.37 16.39
CA ASP A 307 -1.44 0.31 17.77
C ASP A 307 -1.22 1.64 18.49
N ASP A 308 0.00 2.19 18.41
CA ASP A 308 0.35 3.48 19.01
C ASP A 308 -0.50 4.63 18.43
N LEU A 309 -0.73 4.63 17.11
CA LEU A 309 -1.54 5.64 16.43
C LEU A 309 -3.00 5.57 16.83
N LEU A 310 -3.57 4.38 16.86
CA LEU A 310 -4.98 4.16 17.21
C LEU A 310 -5.23 4.52 18.68
N ASP A 311 -4.33 4.16 19.58
CA ASP A 311 -4.39 4.54 21.01
C ASP A 311 -4.34 6.08 21.17
N ASP A 312 -3.47 6.78 20.44
CA ASP A 312 -3.43 8.26 20.47
C ASP A 312 -4.73 8.87 19.93
N ALA A 313 -5.30 8.31 18.85
CA ALA A 313 -6.55 8.78 18.27
C ALA A 313 -7.72 8.65 19.27
N VAL A 314 -7.88 7.49 19.90
CA VAL A 314 -8.91 7.23 20.93
C VAL A 314 -8.73 8.13 22.15
N ALA A 315 -7.51 8.24 22.69
CA ALA A 315 -7.22 9.10 23.82
C ALA A 315 -7.54 10.58 23.57
N ARG A 316 -7.37 11.06 22.33
CA ARG A 316 -7.71 12.44 21.94
C ARG A 316 -9.20 12.64 21.78
N GLY A 317 -9.90 11.70 21.15
CA GLY A 317 -11.37 11.74 21.05
C GLY A 317 -12.02 11.87 22.43
N ALA A 318 -11.56 11.08 23.40
CA ALA A 318 -12.03 11.15 24.79
C ALA A 318 -11.75 12.51 25.48
N ARG A 319 -10.63 13.18 25.16
CA ARG A 319 -10.31 14.53 25.68
C ARG A 319 -11.21 15.60 25.04
N ARG A 320 -11.46 15.50 23.73
CA ARG A 320 -12.32 16.43 22.98
C ARG A 320 -13.77 16.36 23.47
N GLY A 321 -14.30 15.16 23.63
CA GLY A 321 -15.67 14.96 24.17
C GLY A 321 -15.85 15.57 25.57
N ARG A 322 -14.85 15.43 26.43
CA ARG A 322 -14.86 16.07 27.77
C ARG A 322 -14.81 17.59 27.70
N ALA A 323 -14.00 18.16 26.81
CA ALA A 323 -13.92 19.62 26.65
C ALA A 323 -15.24 20.21 26.15
N THR A 324 -15.90 19.55 25.19
CA THR A 324 -17.21 19.94 24.67
C THR A 324 -18.29 19.88 25.76
N ALA A 325 -18.32 18.83 26.58
CA ALA A 325 -19.27 18.68 27.69
C ALA A 325 -19.12 19.80 28.73
N VAL A 326 -17.90 20.12 29.13
CA VAL A 326 -17.61 21.21 30.09
C VAL A 326 -18.01 22.58 29.52
N ALA A 327 -17.78 22.83 28.23
CA ALA A 327 -18.18 24.07 27.58
C ALA A 327 -19.73 24.25 27.53
N LEU A 328 -20.46 23.18 27.31
CA LEU A 328 -21.93 23.19 27.33
C LEU A 328 -22.50 23.44 28.74
N GLU A 329 -21.91 22.82 29.78
CA GLU A 329 -22.34 23.06 31.18
C GLU A 329 -22.00 24.48 31.66
N GLY A 330 -20.89 25.07 31.19
CA GLY A 330 -20.52 26.46 31.50
C GLY A 330 -21.39 27.51 30.81
N SER A 331 -22.01 27.18 29.66
CA SER A 331 -22.89 28.09 28.91
C SER A 331 -24.32 28.13 29.40
N THR A 332 -24.69 27.24 30.30
CA THR A 332 -26.05 27.14 30.90
C THR A 332 -26.14 27.77 32.28
N ARG A 333 -25.12 28.45 32.73
CA ARG A 333 -25.08 29.26 33.96
C ARG A 333 -24.97 30.74 33.59
#